data_1ab651fecca6c460e7f4c15f9e6c9037
#
_entry.id   1ab651fecca6c460e7f4c15f9e6c9037
#
_cell.length_a   1.000
_cell.length_b   1.000
_cell.length_c   1.000
_cell.angle_alpha   90.00
_cell.angle_beta   90.00
_cell.angle_gamma   90.00
#
_symmetry.space_group_name_H-M   'P 1'
#
loop_
_entity.id
_entity.type
_entity.pdbx_description
1 polymer ?
#
loop_
_entity_poly.entity_id
_entity_poly.type
_entity_poly.pdbx_seq_one_letter_code
_entity_poly.pdbx_strand_id
1 'polypeptide(L)'
;MQPDRASAPNTAPLFETINVSKSFGAFKALRNISFGVSDGEFVSIVGPNGAGKTTLVNVVTGLLRPTAGEVRFLGRDISGIGPVELARLGMSRAFQLVNIFPALTVRETLGVAVASRLRRVSNPFRSLQRDAVLQADTERVAEVLGLRAKLDTVASTLSQGEKKLLDIASAFALNPTVILLDEPTSGVSSGDKHAIMEVLVTAAKAAGVRAIVQVEHDMDLVERYSNRIVALQAGTLLADMPPDAFFADPAMISAVVGTRPRA
;
A
#
# COMPACT_ATOMS: atom_id res chain seq x y z
N MET A 1 14.66 37.80 19.45
CA MET A 1 14.50 37.64 18.01
C MET A 1 14.33 36.14 17.78
N GLN A 2 13.06 35.69 17.75
CA GLN A 2 12.75 34.27 17.54
C GLN A 2 12.89 33.92 16.07
N PRO A 3 13.45 32.76 15.70
CA PRO A 3 13.49 32.35 14.29
C PRO A 3 12.09 31.97 13.84
N ASP A 4 11.72 32.56 12.72
CA ASP A 4 10.48 32.35 11.98
C ASP A 4 10.25 30.85 11.70
N ARG A 5 9.18 30.31 12.23
CA ARG A 5 8.68 28.98 11.85
C ARG A 5 8.14 29.12 10.43
N ALA A 6 8.94 28.70 9.44
CA ALA A 6 8.45 28.51 8.10
C ALA A 6 7.24 27.57 8.16
N SER A 7 6.07 28.14 7.93
CA SER A 7 4.80 27.42 7.81
C SER A 7 4.91 26.46 6.62
N ALA A 8 4.93 25.16 6.89
CA ALA A 8 4.73 24.16 5.86
C ALA A 8 3.43 24.46 5.09
N PRO A 9 3.36 24.21 3.78
CA PRO A 9 2.16 24.44 3.01
C PRO A 9 1.03 23.58 3.61
N ASN A 10 -0.03 24.26 4.02
CA ASN A 10 -1.25 23.67 4.60
C ASN A 10 -2.05 22.99 3.48
N THR A 11 -1.52 21.92 2.92
CA THR A 11 -2.24 21.04 2.00
C THR A 11 -2.93 19.96 2.83
N ALA A 12 -4.27 19.95 2.79
CA ALA A 12 -5.07 18.92 3.45
C ALA A 12 -4.53 17.52 3.07
N PRO A 13 -4.44 16.59 4.02
CA PRO A 13 -3.91 15.26 3.75
C PRO A 13 -4.77 14.53 2.71
N LEU A 14 -4.14 13.68 1.89
CA LEU A 14 -4.83 12.81 0.93
C LEU A 14 -5.71 11.82 1.67
N PHE A 15 -5.19 11.22 2.73
CA PHE A 15 -6.03 10.51 3.68
C PHE A 15 -5.55 10.76 5.12
N GLU A 16 -6.46 10.59 6.08
CA GLU A 16 -6.16 10.74 7.49
C GLU A 16 -6.99 9.78 8.35
N THR A 17 -6.45 9.37 9.47
CA THR A 17 -7.14 8.69 10.56
C THR A 17 -7.28 9.66 11.72
N ILE A 18 -8.49 9.74 12.31
CA ILE A 18 -8.80 10.64 13.41
C ILE A 18 -9.32 9.81 14.58
N ASN A 19 -8.50 9.65 15.62
CA ASN A 19 -8.81 8.89 16.84
C ASN A 19 -9.34 7.47 16.55
N VAL A 20 -8.81 6.82 15.48
CA VAL A 20 -9.25 5.50 15.05
C VAL A 20 -8.95 4.47 16.12
N SER A 21 -9.98 3.76 16.53
CA SER A 21 -9.89 2.62 17.47
C SER A 21 -10.57 1.40 16.88
N LYS A 22 -10.02 0.20 17.15
CA LYS A 22 -10.61 -1.06 16.75
C LYS A 22 -10.52 -2.08 17.87
N SER A 23 -11.67 -2.64 18.24
CA SER A 23 -11.77 -3.71 19.24
C SER A 23 -12.38 -4.97 18.63
N PHE A 24 -11.93 -6.13 19.10
CA PHE A 24 -12.49 -7.45 18.83
C PHE A 24 -12.90 -8.05 20.19
N GLY A 25 -14.17 -7.92 20.55
CA GLY A 25 -14.62 -8.20 21.91
C GLY A 25 -13.86 -7.35 22.93
N ALA A 26 -13.23 -7.97 23.94
CA ALA A 26 -12.44 -7.31 24.96
C ALA A 26 -11.03 -6.86 24.48
N PHE A 27 -10.55 -7.40 23.36
CA PHE A 27 -9.22 -7.10 22.84
C PHE A 27 -9.22 -5.81 22.01
N LYS A 28 -8.44 -4.81 22.44
CA LYS A 28 -8.27 -3.53 21.73
C LYS A 28 -7.04 -3.59 20.83
N ALA A 29 -7.27 -3.82 19.55
CA ALA A 29 -6.21 -3.93 18.53
C ALA A 29 -5.66 -2.56 18.10
N LEU A 30 -6.49 -1.50 18.11
CA LEU A 30 -6.07 -0.12 17.85
C LEU A 30 -6.68 0.80 18.91
N ARG A 31 -5.92 1.83 19.33
CA ARG A 31 -6.29 2.78 20.37
C ARG A 31 -5.96 4.20 19.94
N ASN A 32 -6.96 4.97 19.53
CA ASN A 32 -6.86 6.39 19.21
C ASN A 32 -5.72 6.73 18.21
N ILE A 33 -5.63 5.99 17.10
CA ILE A 33 -4.63 6.23 16.07
C ILE A 33 -5.04 7.45 15.24
N SER A 34 -4.17 8.47 15.22
CA SER A 34 -4.36 9.67 14.41
C SER A 34 -3.08 9.99 13.66
N PHE A 35 -3.12 9.94 12.34
CA PHE A 35 -2.08 10.42 11.43
C PHE A 35 -2.69 10.72 10.07
N GLY A 36 -2.05 11.56 9.28
CA GLY A 36 -2.46 11.85 7.91
C GLY A 36 -1.35 11.51 6.92
N VAL A 37 -1.68 11.35 5.66
CA VAL A 37 -0.73 11.14 4.55
C VAL A 37 -0.99 12.20 3.50
N SER A 38 0.06 12.94 3.16
CA SER A 38 0.02 14.07 2.23
C SER A 38 0.51 13.68 0.84
N ASP A 39 0.37 14.62 -0.09
CA ASP A 39 0.88 14.46 -1.45
C ASP A 39 2.41 14.33 -1.47
N GLY A 40 2.93 13.41 -2.28
CA GLY A 40 4.37 13.14 -2.39
C GLY A 40 4.93 12.26 -1.26
N GLU A 41 4.13 11.83 -0.29
CA GLU A 41 4.64 11.01 0.80
C GLU A 41 4.75 9.54 0.41
N PHE A 42 5.85 8.93 0.82
CA PHE A 42 6.08 7.50 0.90
C PHE A 42 6.20 7.12 2.38
N VAL A 43 5.10 6.66 2.96
CA VAL A 43 5.01 6.37 4.38
C VAL A 43 5.21 4.88 4.63
N SER A 44 6.14 4.53 5.51
CA SER A 44 6.27 3.16 6.04
C SER A 44 5.62 3.04 7.41
N ILE A 45 4.67 2.10 7.52
CA ILE A 45 4.09 1.69 8.80
C ILE A 45 4.92 0.53 9.34
N VAL A 46 5.58 0.75 10.47
CA VAL A 46 6.47 -0.22 11.10
C VAL A 46 6.00 -0.58 12.52
N GLY A 47 6.55 -1.65 13.08
CA GLY A 47 6.25 -2.08 14.45
C GLY A 47 6.36 -3.58 14.62
N PRO A 48 6.47 -4.09 15.85
CA PRO A 48 6.56 -5.52 16.12
C PRO A 48 5.32 -6.30 15.70
N ASN A 49 5.42 -7.62 15.70
CA ASN A 49 4.25 -8.48 15.47
C ASN A 49 3.20 -8.23 16.55
N GLY A 50 1.93 -8.13 16.14
CA GLY A 50 0.83 -7.77 17.04
C GLY A 50 0.71 -6.28 17.36
N ALA A 51 1.52 -5.38 16.79
CA ALA A 51 1.43 -3.93 17.00
C ALA A 51 0.14 -3.30 16.46
N GLY A 52 -0.62 -4.00 15.61
CA GLY A 52 -1.86 -3.49 15.03
C GLY A 52 -1.75 -3.06 13.55
N LYS A 53 -0.58 -3.21 12.92
CA LYS A 53 -0.33 -2.77 11.53
C LYS A 53 -1.37 -3.27 10.52
N THR A 54 -1.57 -4.60 10.45
CA THR A 54 -2.55 -5.21 9.56
C THR A 54 -3.98 -4.77 9.89
N THR A 55 -4.30 -4.60 11.18
CA THR A 55 -5.61 -4.09 11.61
C THR A 55 -5.81 -2.65 11.14
N LEU A 56 -4.79 -1.79 11.27
CA LEU A 56 -4.84 -0.41 10.80
C LEU A 56 -5.06 -0.36 9.28
N VAL A 57 -4.27 -1.10 8.51
CA VAL A 57 -4.42 -1.17 7.06
C VAL A 57 -5.82 -1.70 6.68
N ASN A 58 -6.33 -2.72 7.35
CA ASN A 58 -7.68 -3.23 7.11
C ASN A 58 -8.78 -2.20 7.42
N VAL A 59 -8.59 -1.36 8.44
CA VAL A 59 -9.53 -0.27 8.74
C VAL A 59 -9.47 0.82 7.68
N VAL A 60 -8.27 1.28 7.32
CA VAL A 60 -8.07 2.33 6.31
C VAL A 60 -8.61 1.90 4.95
N THR A 61 -8.45 0.62 4.59
CA THR A 61 -8.90 0.06 3.30
C THR A 61 -10.33 -0.47 3.30
N GLY A 62 -11.10 -0.22 4.36
CA GLY A 62 -12.52 -0.56 4.43
C GLY A 62 -12.84 -2.05 4.59
N LEU A 63 -11.82 -2.91 4.81
CA LEU A 63 -12.03 -4.33 5.14
C LEU A 63 -12.56 -4.51 6.57
N LEU A 64 -12.24 -3.58 7.46
CA LEU A 64 -12.74 -3.54 8.82
C LEU A 64 -13.31 -2.16 9.13
N ARG A 65 -14.50 -2.13 9.73
CA ARG A 65 -15.05 -0.88 10.25
C ARG A 65 -14.36 -0.51 11.56
N PRO A 66 -13.95 0.76 11.78
CA PRO A 66 -13.45 1.21 13.08
C PRO A 66 -14.54 1.06 14.14
N THR A 67 -14.15 0.82 15.39
CA THR A 67 -15.09 0.80 16.55
C THR A 67 -15.37 2.22 17.03
N ALA A 68 -14.40 3.14 16.88
CA ALA A 68 -14.52 4.57 17.15
C ALA A 68 -13.53 5.35 16.29
N GLY A 69 -13.74 6.64 16.15
CA GLY A 69 -12.98 7.52 15.27
C GLY A 69 -13.41 7.40 13.80
N GLU A 70 -12.74 8.12 12.94
CA GLU A 70 -13.07 8.17 11.51
C GLU A 70 -11.82 8.10 10.63
N VAL A 71 -12.02 7.65 9.40
CA VAL A 71 -11.00 7.67 8.33
C VAL A 71 -11.52 8.58 7.23
N ARG A 72 -10.70 9.54 6.81
CA ARG A 72 -11.03 10.45 5.71
C ARG A 72 -10.12 10.22 4.52
N PHE A 73 -10.66 10.32 3.34
CA PHE A 73 -9.95 10.30 2.07
C PHE A 73 -10.40 11.46 1.19
N LEU A 74 -9.46 12.30 0.77
CA LEU A 74 -9.72 13.55 0.05
C LEU A 74 -10.77 14.43 0.76
N GLY A 75 -10.68 14.51 2.10
CA GLY A 75 -11.59 15.27 2.96
C GLY A 75 -12.96 14.62 3.23
N ARG A 76 -13.26 13.49 2.57
CA ARG A 76 -14.53 12.76 2.75
C ARG A 76 -14.36 11.65 3.78
N ASP A 77 -15.31 11.52 4.70
CA ASP A 77 -15.40 10.36 5.59
C ASP A 77 -15.66 9.08 4.78
N ILE A 78 -14.76 8.11 4.94
CA ILE A 78 -14.81 6.79 4.30
C ILE A 78 -14.99 5.67 5.32
N SER A 79 -15.29 5.99 6.57
CA SER A 79 -15.46 5.01 7.65
C SER A 79 -16.61 4.05 7.34
N GLY A 80 -16.26 2.79 7.06
CA GLY A 80 -17.24 1.75 6.70
C GLY A 80 -17.61 1.69 5.21
N ILE A 81 -16.96 2.46 4.35
CA ILE A 81 -16.99 2.24 2.90
C ILE A 81 -16.17 0.99 2.59
N GLY A 82 -16.74 0.12 1.75
CA GLY A 82 -16.08 -1.15 1.38
C GLY A 82 -14.92 -0.95 0.39
N PRO A 83 -13.99 -1.93 0.29
CA PRO A 83 -12.78 -1.81 -0.52
C PRO A 83 -13.03 -1.59 -2.02
N VAL A 84 -14.12 -2.12 -2.56
CA VAL A 84 -14.49 -1.92 -3.97
C VAL A 84 -14.84 -0.46 -4.26
N GLU A 85 -15.57 0.18 -3.36
CA GLU A 85 -15.92 1.59 -3.49
C GLU A 85 -14.71 2.50 -3.24
N LEU A 86 -13.85 2.15 -2.27
CA LEU A 86 -12.59 2.85 -2.01
C LEU A 86 -11.66 2.81 -3.23
N ALA A 87 -11.54 1.66 -3.90
CA ALA A 87 -10.77 1.56 -5.14
C ALA A 87 -11.31 2.51 -6.22
N ARG A 88 -12.64 2.67 -6.32
CA ARG A 88 -13.29 3.63 -7.24
C ARG A 88 -13.05 5.09 -6.88
N LEU A 89 -12.83 5.38 -5.60
CA LEU A 89 -12.47 6.71 -5.12
C LEU A 89 -10.98 7.02 -5.35
N GLY A 90 -10.17 6.00 -5.68
CA GLY A 90 -8.75 6.16 -5.95
C GLY A 90 -7.82 5.67 -4.83
N MET A 91 -8.31 4.87 -3.89
CA MET A 91 -7.48 4.20 -2.89
C MET A 91 -7.42 2.70 -3.19
N SER A 92 -6.28 2.19 -3.62
CA SER A 92 -6.10 0.76 -3.89
C SER A 92 -5.14 0.10 -2.90
N ARG A 93 -5.22 -1.23 -2.80
CA ARG A 93 -4.33 -2.04 -1.97
C ARG A 93 -3.82 -3.24 -2.75
N ALA A 94 -2.49 -3.48 -2.68
CA ALA A 94 -1.89 -4.78 -2.98
C ALA A 94 -1.76 -5.57 -1.67
N PHE A 95 -2.15 -6.85 -1.69
CA PHE A 95 -2.26 -7.67 -0.49
C PHE A 95 -0.95 -8.40 -0.16
N GLN A 96 -0.76 -8.77 1.12
CA GLN A 96 0.35 -9.59 1.59
C GLN A 96 0.35 -10.99 0.93
N LEU A 97 -0.82 -11.60 0.81
CA LEU A 97 -0.99 -12.83 0.03
C LEU A 97 -1.24 -12.46 -1.43
N VAL A 98 -0.43 -13.01 -2.32
CA VAL A 98 -0.55 -12.79 -3.77
C VAL A 98 -1.92 -13.32 -4.24
N ASN A 99 -2.88 -12.40 -4.38
CA ASN A 99 -4.25 -12.69 -4.81
C ASN A 99 -4.35 -12.64 -6.34
N ILE A 100 -3.52 -13.42 -7.01
CA ILE A 100 -3.59 -13.61 -8.46
C ILE A 100 -4.51 -14.79 -8.80
N PHE A 101 -5.10 -14.76 -9.97
CA PHE A 101 -5.82 -15.89 -10.53
C PHE A 101 -4.82 -16.86 -11.17
N PRO A 102 -4.47 -18.00 -10.52
CA PRO A 102 -3.34 -18.81 -10.93
C PRO A 102 -3.53 -19.45 -12.32
N ALA A 103 -4.76 -19.63 -12.76
CA ALA A 103 -5.10 -20.19 -14.06
C ALA A 103 -5.18 -19.16 -15.20
N LEU A 104 -5.19 -17.86 -14.87
CA LEU A 104 -5.21 -16.79 -15.87
C LEU A 104 -3.80 -16.40 -16.28
N THR A 105 -3.68 -15.84 -17.48
CA THR A 105 -2.46 -15.18 -17.93
C THR A 105 -2.27 -13.84 -17.22
N VAL A 106 -1.07 -13.26 -17.28
CA VAL A 106 -0.80 -11.89 -16.81
C VAL A 106 -1.76 -10.91 -17.48
N ARG A 107 -1.95 -11.01 -18.78
CA ARG A 107 -2.87 -10.19 -19.59
C ARG A 107 -4.30 -10.27 -19.06
N GLU A 108 -4.80 -11.47 -18.81
CA GLU A 108 -6.15 -11.69 -18.32
C GLU A 108 -6.32 -11.14 -16.90
N THR A 109 -5.34 -11.39 -16.02
CA THR A 109 -5.36 -10.89 -14.63
C THR A 109 -5.40 -9.36 -14.58
N LEU A 110 -4.52 -8.69 -15.31
CA LEU A 110 -4.51 -7.22 -15.39
C LEU A 110 -5.76 -6.69 -16.09
N GLY A 111 -6.20 -7.37 -17.15
CA GLY A 111 -7.42 -7.03 -17.89
C GLY A 111 -8.68 -7.04 -17.02
N VAL A 112 -8.79 -7.98 -16.07
CA VAL A 112 -9.90 -8.00 -15.08
C VAL A 112 -9.88 -6.72 -14.23
N ALA A 113 -8.71 -6.30 -13.74
CA ALA A 113 -8.59 -5.09 -12.92
C ALA A 113 -8.91 -3.82 -13.74
N VAL A 114 -8.38 -3.71 -14.97
CA VAL A 114 -8.68 -2.61 -15.89
C VAL A 114 -10.17 -2.57 -16.25
N ALA A 115 -10.79 -3.73 -16.56
CA ALA A 115 -12.22 -3.83 -16.87
C ALA A 115 -13.09 -3.39 -15.68
N SER A 116 -12.70 -3.77 -14.46
CA SER A 116 -13.36 -3.33 -13.23
C SER A 116 -13.34 -1.80 -13.09
N ARG A 117 -12.17 -1.18 -13.30
CA ARG A 117 -12.01 0.28 -13.28
C ARG A 117 -12.87 0.96 -14.34
N LEU A 118 -12.87 0.44 -15.56
CA LEU A 118 -13.64 0.99 -16.68
C LEU A 118 -15.15 0.68 -16.63
N ARG A 119 -15.60 -0.05 -15.59
CA ARG A 119 -17.00 -0.51 -15.43
C ARG A 119 -17.52 -1.34 -16.62
N ARG A 120 -16.63 -2.09 -17.28
CA ARG A 120 -16.94 -2.92 -18.46
C ARG A 120 -17.08 -4.41 -18.08
N VAL A 121 -17.73 -4.69 -16.96
CA VAL A 121 -17.72 -6.02 -16.29
C VAL A 121 -18.79 -6.99 -16.83
N SER A 122 -19.65 -6.59 -17.76
CA SER A 122 -20.76 -7.44 -18.22
C SER A 122 -20.32 -8.71 -19.00
N ASN A 123 -19.11 -8.72 -19.56
CA ASN A 123 -18.45 -9.92 -20.07
C ASN A 123 -16.94 -9.69 -20.20
N PRO A 124 -16.17 -9.91 -19.12
CA PRO A 124 -14.75 -9.56 -19.10
C PRO A 124 -13.93 -10.29 -20.16
N PHE A 125 -14.23 -11.55 -20.45
CA PHE A 125 -13.46 -12.34 -21.41
C PHE A 125 -13.70 -11.94 -22.87
N ARG A 126 -14.92 -11.56 -23.22
CA ARG A 126 -15.24 -11.10 -24.59
C ARG A 126 -14.76 -9.67 -24.82
N SER A 127 -14.76 -8.85 -23.78
CA SER A 127 -14.29 -7.46 -23.80
C SER A 127 -12.77 -7.35 -23.90
N LEU A 128 -12.02 -8.21 -23.18
CA LEU A 128 -10.56 -8.25 -23.18
C LEU A 128 -9.95 -8.41 -24.59
N GLN A 129 -10.57 -9.22 -25.44
CA GLN A 129 -10.02 -9.51 -26.79
C GLN A 129 -10.44 -8.51 -27.87
N ARG A 130 -11.43 -7.65 -27.63
CA ARG A 130 -12.02 -6.76 -28.65
C ARG A 130 -12.02 -5.28 -28.27
N ASP A 131 -11.69 -4.94 -27.03
CA ASP A 131 -11.69 -3.57 -26.57
C ASP A 131 -10.27 -2.99 -26.61
N ALA A 132 -10.00 -2.18 -27.63
CA ALA A 132 -8.67 -1.57 -27.81
C ALA A 132 -8.22 -0.68 -26.63
N VAL A 133 -9.15 -0.01 -25.94
CA VAL A 133 -8.82 0.81 -24.75
C VAL A 133 -8.39 -0.08 -23.60
N LEU A 134 -9.10 -1.18 -23.38
CA LEU A 134 -8.78 -2.12 -22.32
C LEU A 134 -7.45 -2.81 -22.58
N GLN A 135 -7.17 -3.20 -23.85
CA GLN A 135 -5.88 -3.79 -24.24
C GLN A 135 -4.73 -2.80 -24.02
N ALA A 136 -4.87 -1.57 -24.52
CA ALA A 136 -3.83 -0.55 -24.38
C ALA A 136 -3.50 -0.24 -22.92
N ASP A 137 -4.53 -0.11 -22.07
CA ASP A 137 -4.34 0.12 -20.62
C ASP A 137 -3.69 -1.08 -19.94
N THR A 138 -4.08 -2.31 -20.31
CA THR A 138 -3.48 -3.55 -19.79
C THR A 138 -2.00 -3.63 -20.15
N GLU A 139 -1.65 -3.35 -21.41
CA GLU A 139 -0.26 -3.36 -21.86
C GLU A 139 0.56 -2.26 -21.20
N ARG A 140 0.01 -1.05 -21.05
CA ARG A 140 0.65 0.06 -20.37
C ARG A 140 0.99 -0.29 -18.91
N VAL A 141 0.05 -0.89 -18.17
CA VAL A 141 0.30 -1.32 -16.78
C VAL A 141 1.38 -2.41 -16.74
N ALA A 142 1.30 -3.40 -17.63
CA ALA A 142 2.31 -4.46 -17.70
C ALA A 142 3.69 -3.91 -18.03
N GLU A 143 3.79 -2.91 -18.92
CA GLU A 143 5.06 -2.28 -19.30
C GLU A 143 5.69 -1.55 -18.11
N VAL A 144 4.91 -0.71 -17.43
CA VAL A 144 5.37 0.10 -16.29
C VAL A 144 5.87 -0.78 -15.13
N LEU A 145 5.28 -1.95 -14.93
CA LEU A 145 5.68 -2.93 -13.91
C LEU A 145 6.67 -4.00 -14.43
N GLY A 146 7.23 -3.86 -15.64
CA GLY A 146 8.21 -4.79 -16.21
C GLY A 146 7.66 -6.16 -16.60
N LEU A 147 6.33 -6.30 -16.75
CA LEU A 147 5.66 -7.56 -17.06
C LEU A 147 5.27 -7.72 -18.53
N ARG A 148 5.63 -6.78 -19.41
CA ARG A 148 5.21 -6.79 -20.83
C ARG A 148 5.59 -8.08 -21.54
N ALA A 149 6.82 -8.58 -21.35
CA ALA A 149 7.29 -9.82 -21.97
C ALA A 149 6.58 -11.09 -21.45
N LYS A 150 5.83 -10.96 -20.34
CA LYS A 150 5.13 -12.06 -19.67
C LYS A 150 3.61 -12.03 -19.86
N LEU A 151 3.09 -11.11 -20.67
CA LEU A 151 1.64 -10.90 -20.81
C LEU A 151 0.87 -12.19 -21.09
N ASP A 152 1.41 -13.08 -21.93
CA ASP A 152 0.74 -14.32 -22.30
C ASP A 152 1.20 -15.54 -21.46
N THR A 153 1.97 -15.28 -20.38
CA THR A 153 2.40 -16.30 -19.41
C THR A 153 1.30 -16.55 -18.39
N VAL A 154 1.03 -17.81 -18.07
CA VAL A 154 0.06 -18.20 -17.03
C VAL A 154 0.63 -17.82 -15.65
N ALA A 155 -0.18 -17.17 -14.82
CA ALA A 155 0.26 -16.61 -13.54
C ALA A 155 0.83 -17.65 -12.57
N SER A 156 0.34 -18.90 -12.57
CA SER A 156 0.89 -19.97 -11.74
C SER A 156 2.35 -20.30 -12.04
N THR A 157 2.83 -20.08 -13.29
CA THR A 157 4.19 -20.42 -13.73
C THR A 157 5.20 -19.31 -13.49
N LEU A 158 4.76 -18.13 -13.07
CA LEU A 158 5.64 -17.01 -12.72
C LEU A 158 6.50 -17.34 -11.49
N SER A 159 7.69 -16.75 -11.42
CA SER A 159 8.50 -16.73 -10.20
C SER A 159 7.78 -15.98 -9.06
N GLN A 160 8.22 -16.13 -7.81
CA GLN A 160 7.62 -15.44 -6.68
C GLN A 160 7.70 -13.90 -6.82
N GLY A 161 8.84 -13.39 -7.30
CA GLY A 161 9.00 -11.95 -7.58
C GLY A 161 8.04 -11.45 -8.66
N GLU A 162 7.91 -12.20 -9.78
CA GLU A 162 6.97 -11.86 -10.86
C GLU A 162 5.51 -11.94 -10.40
N LYS A 163 5.16 -12.92 -9.57
CA LYS A 163 3.82 -13.00 -8.95
C LYS A 163 3.53 -11.78 -8.09
N LYS A 164 4.53 -11.33 -7.31
CA LYS A 164 4.40 -10.15 -6.47
C LYS A 164 4.25 -8.88 -7.32
N LEU A 165 5.02 -8.75 -8.40
CA LEU A 165 4.86 -7.66 -9.35
C LEU A 165 3.48 -7.68 -10.03
N LEU A 166 2.92 -8.86 -10.34
CA LEU A 166 1.58 -8.98 -10.91
C LEU A 166 0.48 -8.55 -9.94
N ASP A 167 0.61 -8.89 -8.65
CA ASP A 167 -0.31 -8.43 -7.60
C ASP A 167 -0.27 -6.90 -7.47
N ILE A 168 0.93 -6.32 -7.39
CA ILE A 168 1.14 -4.88 -7.38
C ILE A 168 0.56 -4.24 -8.66
N ALA A 169 0.83 -4.82 -9.83
CA ALA A 169 0.32 -4.33 -11.12
C ALA A 169 -1.21 -4.32 -11.17
N SER A 170 -1.86 -5.31 -10.55
CA SER A 170 -3.33 -5.35 -10.43
C SER A 170 -3.89 -4.18 -9.61
N ALA A 171 -3.17 -3.76 -8.56
CA ALA A 171 -3.54 -2.57 -7.79
C ALA A 171 -3.31 -1.27 -8.60
N PHE A 172 -2.22 -1.19 -9.38
CA PHE A 172 -1.94 -0.05 -10.27
C PHE A 172 -2.95 0.03 -11.43
N ALA A 173 -3.46 -1.11 -11.93
CA ALA A 173 -4.47 -1.15 -12.99
C ALA A 173 -5.78 -0.43 -12.60
N LEU A 174 -6.03 -0.24 -11.30
CA LEU A 174 -7.14 0.54 -10.77
C LEU A 174 -6.91 2.06 -10.87
N ASN A 175 -5.71 2.49 -11.29
CA ASN A 175 -5.30 3.90 -11.43
C ASN A 175 -5.47 4.69 -10.12
N PRO A 176 -4.80 4.28 -9.02
CA PRO A 176 -5.01 4.85 -7.70
C PRO A 176 -4.37 6.23 -7.55
N THR A 177 -5.00 7.08 -6.72
CA THR A 177 -4.39 8.29 -6.16
C THR A 177 -3.46 7.95 -5.01
N VAL A 178 -3.87 6.99 -4.15
CA VAL A 178 -3.08 6.47 -3.03
C VAL A 178 -3.05 4.95 -3.12
N ILE A 179 -1.85 4.37 -3.01
CA ILE A 179 -1.66 2.93 -2.99
C ILE A 179 -1.15 2.47 -1.62
N LEU A 180 -1.80 1.44 -1.07
CA LEU A 180 -1.36 0.76 0.14
C LEU A 180 -0.75 -0.59 -0.22
N LEU A 181 0.41 -0.88 0.34
CA LEU A 181 1.20 -2.08 0.08
C LEU A 181 1.43 -2.81 1.40
N ASP A 182 1.00 -4.05 1.47
CA ASP A 182 1.17 -4.87 2.66
C ASP A 182 2.29 -5.87 2.40
N GLU A 183 3.48 -5.58 2.93
CA GLU A 183 4.71 -6.35 2.75
C GLU A 183 5.01 -6.65 1.26
N PRO A 184 5.26 -5.61 0.44
CA PRO A 184 5.40 -5.75 -1.01
C PRO A 184 6.55 -6.66 -1.44
N THR A 185 7.52 -6.93 -0.56
CA THR A 185 8.69 -7.77 -0.84
C THR A 185 8.68 -9.09 -0.09
N SER A 186 7.58 -9.43 0.61
CA SER A 186 7.46 -10.68 1.37
C SER A 186 7.55 -11.90 0.45
N GLY A 187 8.36 -12.90 0.85
CA GLY A 187 8.58 -14.12 0.08
C GLY A 187 9.53 -13.99 -1.11
N VAL A 188 10.15 -12.81 -1.29
CA VAL A 188 11.13 -12.55 -2.35
C VAL A 188 12.55 -12.69 -1.79
N SER A 189 13.50 -13.11 -2.63
CA SER A 189 14.91 -13.19 -2.24
C SER A 189 15.48 -11.82 -1.85
N SER A 190 16.42 -11.77 -0.91
CA SER A 190 17.00 -10.50 -0.45
C SER A 190 17.63 -9.69 -1.59
N GLY A 191 18.18 -10.35 -2.62
CA GLY A 191 18.75 -9.68 -3.79
C GLY A 191 17.71 -9.01 -4.71
N ASP A 192 16.49 -9.54 -4.75
CA ASP A 192 15.44 -9.06 -5.65
C ASP A 192 14.53 -7.99 -5.01
N LYS A 193 14.55 -7.85 -3.68
CA LYS A 193 13.68 -6.90 -2.95
C LYS A 193 13.85 -5.47 -3.43
N HIS A 194 15.10 -5.02 -3.55
CA HIS A 194 15.39 -3.67 -4.03
C HIS A 194 14.93 -3.45 -5.47
N ALA A 195 15.13 -4.44 -6.35
CA ALA A 195 14.67 -4.35 -7.74
C ALA A 195 13.13 -4.19 -7.81
N ILE A 196 12.39 -4.94 -7.00
CA ILE A 196 10.91 -4.80 -6.91
C ILE A 196 10.53 -3.40 -6.42
N MET A 197 11.20 -2.89 -5.38
CA MET A 197 10.91 -1.55 -4.85
C MET A 197 11.23 -0.45 -5.86
N GLU A 198 12.31 -0.56 -6.61
CA GLU A 198 12.66 0.41 -7.67
C GLU A 198 11.62 0.42 -8.80
N VAL A 199 11.18 -0.77 -9.25
CA VAL A 199 10.09 -0.89 -10.22
C VAL A 199 8.82 -0.25 -9.68
N LEU A 200 8.46 -0.53 -8.42
CA LEU A 200 7.27 0.01 -7.76
C LEU A 200 7.30 1.54 -7.69
N VAL A 201 8.40 2.13 -7.20
CA VAL A 201 8.54 3.58 -7.08
C VAL A 201 8.49 4.26 -8.45
N THR A 202 9.16 3.68 -9.44
CA THR A 202 9.15 4.18 -10.83
C THR A 202 7.74 4.10 -11.42
N ALA A 203 7.06 2.97 -11.21
CA ALA A 203 5.68 2.77 -11.65
C ALA A 203 4.71 3.76 -11.00
N ALA A 204 4.86 4.03 -9.69
CA ALA A 204 4.02 4.98 -8.98
C ALA A 204 4.14 6.39 -9.57
N LYS A 205 5.36 6.83 -9.82
CA LYS A 205 5.62 8.14 -10.47
C LYS A 205 5.00 8.20 -11.87
N ALA A 206 5.23 7.17 -12.68
CA ALA A 206 4.71 7.10 -14.06
C ALA A 206 3.18 7.03 -14.11
N ALA A 207 2.53 6.40 -13.13
CA ALA A 207 1.08 6.28 -13.02
C ALA A 207 0.41 7.49 -12.36
N GLY A 208 1.17 8.48 -11.86
CA GLY A 208 0.63 9.64 -11.17
C GLY A 208 0.06 9.32 -9.78
N VAL A 209 0.56 8.27 -9.14
CA VAL A 209 0.22 7.96 -7.74
C VAL A 209 0.77 9.07 -6.85
N ARG A 210 -0.09 9.64 -6.02
CA ARG A 210 0.24 10.81 -5.22
C ARG A 210 0.84 10.47 -3.85
N ALA A 211 0.50 9.31 -3.30
CA ALA A 211 1.14 8.81 -2.08
C ALA A 211 1.21 7.29 -2.06
N ILE A 212 2.24 6.77 -1.43
CA ILE A 212 2.45 5.35 -1.17
C ILE A 212 2.45 5.14 0.34
N VAL A 213 1.72 4.14 0.80
CA VAL A 213 1.78 3.67 2.19
C VAL A 213 2.13 2.20 2.16
N GLN A 214 3.20 1.81 2.84
CA GLN A 214 3.55 0.39 2.95
C GLN A 214 3.59 -0.05 4.41
N VAL A 215 3.28 -1.32 4.65
CA VAL A 215 3.67 -2.03 5.87
C VAL A 215 4.94 -2.78 5.54
N GLU A 216 5.99 -2.53 6.29
CA GLU A 216 7.29 -3.18 6.08
C GLU A 216 7.97 -3.48 7.42
N HIS A 217 8.80 -4.52 7.43
CA HIS A 217 9.64 -4.91 8.57
C HIS A 217 11.11 -5.05 8.18
N ASP A 218 11.42 -4.92 6.90
CA ASP A 218 12.79 -4.82 6.40
C ASP A 218 13.25 -3.36 6.53
N MET A 219 14.07 -3.09 7.54
CA MET A 219 14.48 -1.71 7.87
C MET A 219 15.34 -1.07 6.80
N ASP A 220 16.10 -1.85 6.02
CA ASP A 220 16.89 -1.33 4.90
C ASP A 220 15.98 -0.76 3.80
N LEU A 221 14.85 -1.43 3.53
CA LEU A 221 13.85 -0.92 2.59
C LEU A 221 13.13 0.32 3.14
N VAL A 222 12.82 0.32 4.43
CA VAL A 222 12.18 1.47 5.10
C VAL A 222 13.10 2.69 5.02
N GLU A 223 14.37 2.56 5.37
CA GLU A 223 15.35 3.65 5.34
C GLU A 223 15.54 4.21 3.92
N ARG A 224 15.67 3.32 2.93
CA ARG A 224 15.99 3.71 1.56
C ARG A 224 14.84 4.35 0.79
N TYR A 225 13.60 3.87 1.00
CA TYR A 225 12.48 4.24 0.13
C TYR A 225 11.46 5.17 0.77
N SER A 226 11.38 5.22 2.11
CA SER A 226 10.39 6.06 2.79
C SER A 226 10.91 7.47 3.02
N ASN A 227 10.01 8.43 3.00
CA ASN A 227 10.29 9.78 3.48
C ASN A 227 9.63 10.09 4.83
N ARG A 228 8.80 9.14 5.35
CA ARG A 228 8.16 9.23 6.66
C ARG A 228 7.90 7.85 7.24
N ILE A 229 8.09 7.70 8.55
CA ILE A 229 7.87 6.47 9.30
C ILE A 229 6.78 6.69 10.33
N VAL A 230 5.77 5.82 10.31
CA VAL A 230 4.71 5.71 11.31
C VAL A 230 4.92 4.42 12.08
N ALA A 231 5.42 4.52 13.31
CA ALA A 231 5.71 3.37 14.16
C ALA A 231 4.53 3.07 15.08
N LEU A 232 4.11 1.80 15.12
CA LEU A 232 3.05 1.29 15.99
C LEU A 232 3.62 0.37 17.06
N GLN A 233 3.09 0.46 18.28
CA GLN A 233 3.36 -0.47 19.36
C GLN A 233 2.10 -0.70 20.19
N ALA A 234 1.75 -1.95 20.46
CA ALA A 234 0.59 -2.35 21.28
C ALA A 234 -0.73 -1.63 20.91
N GLY A 235 -0.95 -1.39 19.62
CA GLY A 235 -2.16 -0.74 19.11
C GLY A 235 -2.17 0.78 19.24
N THR A 236 -1.06 1.42 19.59
CA THR A 236 -0.92 2.87 19.68
C THR A 236 0.16 3.40 18.73
N LEU A 237 0.08 4.68 18.39
CA LEU A 237 1.13 5.38 17.66
C LEU A 237 2.31 5.60 18.61
N LEU A 238 3.47 5.03 18.28
CA LEU A 238 4.72 5.20 19.01
C LEU A 238 5.49 6.42 18.50
N ALA A 239 5.61 6.54 17.18
CA ALA A 239 6.32 7.64 16.53
C ALA A 239 5.73 7.92 15.15
N ASP A 240 5.91 9.17 14.71
CA ASP A 240 5.55 9.67 13.39
C ASP A 240 6.60 10.72 13.00
N MET A 241 7.61 10.31 12.22
CA MET A 241 8.81 11.11 12.01
C MET A 241 9.53 10.74 10.69
N PRO A 242 10.46 11.60 10.20
CA PRO A 242 11.34 11.26 9.09
C PRO A 242 12.28 10.09 9.41
N PRO A 243 12.75 9.33 8.39
CA PRO A 243 13.67 8.20 8.57
C PRO A 243 14.95 8.58 9.32
N ASP A 244 15.60 9.69 8.97
CA ASP A 244 16.84 10.14 9.62
C ASP A 244 16.67 10.26 11.14
N ALA A 245 15.55 10.84 11.60
CA ALA A 245 15.26 10.98 13.03
C ALA A 245 14.95 9.62 13.69
N PHE A 246 14.26 8.74 12.96
CA PHE A 246 13.91 7.40 13.45
C PHE A 246 15.15 6.51 13.63
N PHE A 247 16.02 6.47 12.63
CA PHE A 247 17.24 5.64 12.67
C PHE A 247 18.34 6.22 13.57
N ALA A 248 18.31 7.53 13.88
CA ALA A 248 19.19 8.13 14.87
C ALA A 248 18.82 7.76 16.32
N ASP A 249 17.61 7.24 16.57
CA ASP A 249 17.15 6.87 17.92
C ASP A 249 17.18 5.33 18.13
N PRO A 250 18.18 4.79 18.87
CA PRO A 250 18.26 3.36 19.14
C PRO A 250 17.05 2.79 19.89
N ALA A 251 16.32 3.62 20.65
CA ALA A 251 15.13 3.18 21.37
C ALA A 251 13.99 2.91 20.38
N MET A 252 13.84 3.71 19.32
CA MET A 252 12.86 3.47 18.26
C MET A 252 13.15 2.18 17.51
N ILE A 253 14.40 1.96 17.10
CA ILE A 253 14.82 0.73 16.43
C ILE A 253 14.53 -0.49 17.32
N SER A 254 14.93 -0.44 18.59
CA SER A 254 14.71 -1.52 19.55
C SER A 254 13.21 -1.82 19.76
N ALA A 255 12.37 -0.80 19.81
CA ALA A 255 10.93 -0.95 19.99
C ALA A 255 10.24 -1.60 18.79
N VAL A 256 10.74 -1.39 17.58
CA VAL A 256 10.15 -1.88 16.32
C VAL A 256 10.70 -3.23 15.91
N VAL A 257 12.03 -3.41 15.97
CA VAL A 257 12.71 -4.64 15.53
C VAL A 257 12.73 -5.70 16.64
N GLY A 258 12.55 -5.28 17.89
CA GLY A 258 12.76 -6.10 19.09
C GLY A 258 14.25 -6.19 19.43
N THR A 259 14.54 -6.32 20.71
CA THR A 259 15.90 -6.65 21.17
C THR A 259 16.25 -8.06 20.70
N ARG A 260 17.16 -8.19 19.72
CA ARG A 260 17.82 -9.48 19.52
C ARG A 260 18.45 -9.88 20.84
N PRO A 261 18.19 -11.07 21.40
CA PRO A 261 19.01 -11.57 22.51
C PRO A 261 20.45 -11.54 22.03
N ARG A 262 21.33 -10.84 22.74
CA ARG A 262 22.76 -10.98 22.54
C ARG A 262 23.09 -12.44 22.83
N ALA A 263 23.50 -13.18 21.79
CA ALA A 263 24.06 -14.50 21.92
C ALA A 263 25.41 -14.44 22.68
#